data_ab0874d8e192c6ed586ed2a47b654b3c
#
_entry.id   ab0874d8e192c6ed586ed2a47b654b3c
#
_cell.length_a   1.000
_cell.length_b   1.000
_cell.length_c   1.000
_cell.angle_alpha   90.00
_cell.angle_beta   90.00
_cell.angle_gamma   90.00
#
_symmetry.space_group_name_H-M   'P 1'
#
loop_
_entity.id
_entity.type
_entity.pdbx_description
1 polymer ?
#
loop_
_entity_poly.entity_id
_entity_poly.type
_entity_poly.pdbx_seq_one_letter_code
_entity_poly.pdbx_strand_id
1 'polypeptide(L)'
;MSKITETSYIPPFTVTDEITSLVIEIAETLGRMSVNDKDIPTPTLRKENRIKTIHSSLAIENNSLSLEQITAIIEGKRVLGPPNEILEVMNANEAYNILFELDPYKEEDLLRAHRLMMTNLVKENGIYRSDGVGVFD
;
A
#
# COMPACT_ATOMS: atom_id res chain seq x y z
N MET A 1 -12.69 -35.31 8.24
CA MET A 1 -12.82 -34.11 7.37
C MET A 1 -13.69 -33.10 8.10
N SER A 2 -13.07 -32.17 8.80
CA SER A 2 -13.77 -31.12 9.55
C SER A 2 -14.04 -29.97 8.59
N LYS A 3 -15.32 -29.68 8.32
CA LYS A 3 -15.73 -28.48 7.61
C LYS A 3 -15.46 -27.29 8.54
N ILE A 4 -14.44 -26.52 8.25
CA ILE A 4 -14.29 -25.19 8.82
C ILE A 4 -15.37 -24.35 8.17
N THR A 5 -16.43 -24.07 8.91
CA THR A 5 -17.39 -23.02 8.57
C THR A 5 -16.67 -21.70 8.76
N GLU A 6 -16.22 -21.09 7.68
CA GLU A 6 -15.80 -19.69 7.67
C GLU A 6 -16.98 -18.84 8.13
N THR A 7 -16.99 -18.47 9.39
CA THR A 7 -17.83 -17.39 9.88
C THR A 7 -17.22 -16.10 9.37
N SER A 8 -17.72 -15.62 8.23
CA SER A 8 -17.36 -14.29 7.72
C SER A 8 -17.66 -13.26 8.81
N TYR A 9 -16.60 -12.66 9.35
CA TYR A 9 -16.73 -11.55 10.30
C TYR A 9 -17.30 -10.34 9.56
N ILE A 10 -18.48 -9.91 9.95
CA ILE A 10 -19.07 -8.67 9.46
C ILE A 10 -18.85 -7.60 10.54
N PRO A 11 -18.01 -6.59 10.29
CA PRO A 11 -17.80 -5.53 11.26
C PRO A 11 -19.11 -4.81 11.56
N PRO A 12 -19.40 -4.49 12.84
CA PRO A 12 -20.60 -3.78 13.21
C PRO A 12 -20.58 -2.35 12.65
N PHE A 13 -21.50 -2.05 11.74
CA PHE A 13 -21.73 -0.69 11.27
C PHE A 13 -23.21 -0.48 10.95
N THR A 14 -23.65 0.77 11.00
CA THR A 14 -25.01 1.15 10.61
C THR A 14 -24.91 2.06 9.39
N VAL A 15 -25.64 1.72 8.33
CA VAL A 15 -25.77 2.58 7.16
C VAL A 15 -26.65 3.76 7.53
N THR A 16 -26.06 4.95 7.51
CA THR A 16 -26.77 6.22 7.74
C THR A 16 -27.15 6.89 6.42
N ASP A 17 -28.05 7.86 6.46
CA ASP A 17 -28.39 8.67 5.27
C ASP A 17 -27.18 9.42 4.73
N GLU A 18 -26.25 9.84 5.61
CA GLU A 18 -24.99 10.48 5.20
C GLU A 18 -24.09 9.51 4.42
N ILE A 19 -23.91 8.27 4.92
CA ILE A 19 -23.15 7.24 4.20
C ILE A 19 -23.78 6.97 2.83
N THR A 20 -25.10 6.86 2.77
CA THR A 20 -25.82 6.63 1.51
C THR A 20 -25.60 7.78 0.53
N SER A 21 -25.68 9.02 0.99
CA SER A 21 -25.44 10.20 0.17
C SER A 21 -24.03 10.25 -0.39
N LEU A 22 -23.02 9.96 0.45
CA LEU A 22 -21.61 9.91 0.03
C LEU A 22 -21.36 8.79 -1.01
N VAL A 23 -21.98 7.63 -0.85
CA VAL A 23 -21.87 6.52 -1.82
C VAL A 23 -22.45 6.94 -3.16
N ILE A 24 -23.59 7.65 -3.17
CA ILE A 24 -24.20 8.16 -4.41
C ILE A 24 -23.27 9.19 -5.09
N GLU A 25 -22.72 10.14 -4.34
CA GLU A 25 -21.77 11.14 -4.90
C GLU A 25 -20.54 10.49 -5.52
N ILE A 26 -19.97 9.47 -4.84
CA ILE A 26 -18.83 8.70 -5.35
C ILE A 26 -19.24 7.98 -6.64
N ALA A 27 -20.39 7.32 -6.67
CA ALA A 27 -20.87 6.59 -7.83
C ALA A 27 -21.10 7.54 -9.03
N GLU A 28 -21.71 8.70 -8.82
CA GLU A 28 -21.88 9.72 -9.86
C GLU A 28 -20.55 10.25 -10.38
N THR A 29 -19.58 10.48 -9.50
CA THR A 29 -18.25 10.97 -9.87
C THR A 29 -17.51 9.94 -10.71
N LEU A 30 -17.53 8.67 -10.30
CA LEU A 30 -16.97 7.57 -11.09
C LEU A 30 -17.68 7.41 -12.45
N GLY A 31 -19.01 7.55 -12.48
CA GLY A 31 -19.78 7.52 -13.72
C GLY A 31 -19.38 8.63 -14.68
N ARG A 32 -19.17 9.85 -14.18
CA ARG A 32 -18.69 10.98 -14.99
C ARG A 32 -17.27 10.75 -15.51
N MET A 33 -16.37 10.19 -14.70
CA MET A 33 -14.99 9.87 -15.10
C MET A 33 -14.95 8.79 -16.18
N SER A 34 -15.81 7.77 -16.10
CA SER A 34 -15.81 6.64 -17.04
C SER A 34 -16.28 7.03 -18.46
N VAL A 35 -17.00 8.13 -18.62
CA VAL A 35 -17.49 8.62 -19.92
C VAL A 35 -16.46 9.50 -20.64
N ASN A 36 -15.48 10.05 -19.90
CA ASN A 36 -14.46 10.93 -20.45
C ASN A 36 -13.13 10.18 -20.57
N ASP A 37 -12.83 9.61 -21.74
CA ASP A 37 -11.51 9.00 -22.04
C ASP A 37 -10.32 9.96 -21.79
N LYS A 38 -10.57 11.25 -21.64
CA LYS A 38 -9.56 12.27 -21.34
C LYS A 38 -9.10 12.26 -19.89
N ASP A 39 -9.87 11.64 -19.01
CA ASP A 39 -9.59 11.59 -17.57
C ASP A 39 -8.81 10.32 -17.14
N ILE A 40 -8.42 9.47 -18.10
CA ILE A 40 -7.53 8.33 -17.81
C ILE A 40 -6.17 8.87 -17.40
N PRO A 41 -5.69 8.59 -16.17
CA PRO A 41 -4.40 9.10 -15.71
C PRO A 41 -3.28 8.70 -16.67
N THR A 42 -2.52 9.68 -17.14
CA THR A 42 -1.36 9.43 -17.99
C THR A 42 -0.33 8.56 -17.25
N PRO A 43 0.53 7.81 -17.95
CA PRO A 43 1.61 7.06 -17.30
C PRO A 43 2.47 7.94 -16.39
N THR A 44 2.70 9.18 -16.77
CA THR A 44 3.43 10.17 -15.96
C THR A 44 2.69 10.49 -14.66
N LEU A 45 1.40 10.80 -14.73
CA LEU A 45 0.58 11.09 -13.55
C LEU A 45 0.50 9.88 -12.60
N ARG A 46 0.39 8.68 -13.15
CA ARG A 46 0.42 7.44 -12.36
C ARG A 46 1.75 7.26 -11.62
N LYS A 47 2.88 7.53 -12.30
CA LYS A 47 4.22 7.48 -11.68
C LYS A 47 4.33 8.53 -10.56
N GLU A 48 3.93 9.76 -10.81
CA GLU A 48 3.97 10.85 -9.81
C GLU A 48 3.10 10.55 -8.60
N ASN A 49 1.88 10.04 -8.80
CA ASN A 49 0.99 9.66 -7.71
C ASN A 49 1.59 8.51 -6.89
N ARG A 50 2.19 7.50 -7.54
CA ARG A 50 2.88 6.41 -6.84
C ARG A 50 4.01 6.95 -5.96
N ILE A 51 4.86 7.83 -6.49
CA ILE A 51 5.97 8.44 -5.73
C ILE A 51 5.44 9.19 -4.51
N LYS A 52 4.39 10.00 -4.67
CA LYS A 52 3.75 10.71 -3.56
C LYS A 52 3.17 9.75 -2.51
N THR A 53 2.54 8.67 -2.95
CA THR A 53 1.97 7.66 -2.05
C THR A 53 3.08 6.96 -1.25
N ILE A 54 4.17 6.53 -1.89
CA ILE A 54 5.33 5.92 -1.22
C ILE A 54 5.90 6.91 -0.20
N HIS A 55 6.16 8.17 -0.59
CA HIS A 55 6.68 9.19 0.31
C HIS A 55 5.79 9.37 1.53
N SER A 56 4.48 9.56 1.34
CA SER A 56 3.55 9.80 2.45
C SER A 56 3.42 8.59 3.38
N SER A 57 3.40 7.38 2.83
CA SER A 57 3.32 6.16 3.63
C SER A 57 4.58 5.94 4.47
N LEU A 58 5.77 6.12 3.89
CA LEU A 58 7.03 5.96 4.59
C LEU A 58 7.28 7.08 5.61
N ALA A 59 6.78 8.30 5.37
CA ALA A 59 6.85 9.41 6.34
C ALA A 59 6.08 9.08 7.63
N ILE A 60 4.99 8.32 7.56
CA ILE A 60 4.25 7.83 8.74
C ILE A 60 5.15 6.89 9.58
N GLU A 61 6.01 6.12 8.93
CA GLU A 61 6.98 5.21 9.57
C GLU A 61 8.31 5.90 9.93
N ASN A 62 8.32 7.25 9.95
CA ASN A 62 9.49 8.09 10.27
C ASN A 62 10.64 8.04 9.27
N ASN A 63 10.40 7.64 8.02
CA ASN A 63 11.38 7.81 6.95
C ASN A 63 11.57 9.32 6.68
N SER A 64 12.82 9.79 6.71
CA SER A 64 13.15 11.21 6.65
C SER A 64 13.49 11.71 5.23
N LEU A 65 13.47 10.83 4.23
CA LEU A 65 13.84 11.19 2.86
C LEU A 65 12.81 12.13 2.23
N SER A 66 13.30 13.16 1.54
CA SER A 66 12.44 14.11 0.83
C SER A 66 11.80 13.46 -0.42
N LEU A 67 10.75 14.10 -0.92
CA LEU A 67 10.07 13.65 -2.15
C LEU A 67 11.05 13.61 -3.34
N GLU A 68 11.99 14.54 -3.42
CA GLU A 68 13.02 14.58 -4.46
C GLU A 68 14.01 13.42 -4.33
N GLN A 69 14.42 13.09 -3.09
CA GLN A 69 15.29 11.93 -2.84
C GLN A 69 14.60 10.63 -3.19
N ILE A 70 13.35 10.44 -2.79
CA ILE A 70 12.54 9.26 -3.14
C ILE A 70 12.37 9.16 -4.66
N THR A 71 12.07 10.27 -5.33
CA THR A 71 11.99 10.31 -6.79
C THR A 71 13.29 9.86 -7.43
N ALA A 72 14.42 10.36 -6.95
CA ALA A 72 15.74 10.01 -7.46
C ALA A 72 16.07 8.52 -7.25
N ILE A 73 15.70 7.93 -6.09
CA ILE A 73 15.87 6.50 -5.82
C ILE A 73 15.05 5.67 -6.80
N ILE A 74 13.78 5.99 -6.99
CA ILE A 74 12.88 5.29 -7.90
C ILE A 74 13.36 5.39 -9.36
N GLU A 75 14.07 6.47 -9.70
CA GLU A 75 14.71 6.66 -11.01
C GLU A 75 16.10 6.01 -11.13
N GLY A 76 16.53 5.25 -10.12
CA GLY A 76 17.81 4.55 -10.12
C GLY A 76 19.04 5.44 -9.90
N LYS A 77 18.84 6.67 -9.43
CA LYS A 77 19.92 7.61 -9.11
C LYS A 77 20.47 7.35 -7.72
N ARG A 78 21.74 7.65 -7.49
CA ARG A 78 22.36 7.59 -6.17
C ARG A 78 21.89 8.75 -5.31
N VAL A 79 21.48 8.43 -4.07
CA VAL A 79 21.03 9.41 -3.08
C VAL A 79 21.85 9.22 -1.81
N LEU A 80 22.18 10.34 -1.15
CA LEU A 80 22.75 10.33 0.20
C LEU A 80 21.62 10.31 1.22
N GLY A 81 21.63 9.32 2.11
CA GLY A 81 20.63 9.16 3.17
C GLY A 81 20.91 7.91 4.00
N PRO A 82 20.14 7.67 5.06
CA PRO A 82 20.26 6.46 5.86
C PRO A 82 20.03 5.21 4.99
N PRO A 83 20.90 4.19 5.04
CA PRO A 83 20.80 3.03 4.16
C PRO A 83 19.48 2.26 4.29
N ASN A 84 18.95 2.16 5.51
CA ASN A 84 17.66 1.48 5.73
C ASN A 84 16.50 2.26 5.12
N GLU A 85 16.49 3.58 5.22
CA GLU A 85 15.44 4.42 4.64
C GLU A 85 15.44 4.35 3.10
N ILE A 86 16.63 4.31 2.49
CA ILE A 86 16.77 4.10 1.04
C ILE A 86 16.23 2.72 0.65
N LEU A 87 16.53 1.69 1.45
CA LEU A 87 16.07 0.34 1.21
C LEU A 87 14.55 0.22 1.34
N GLU A 88 13.94 0.90 2.32
CA GLU A 88 12.47 0.99 2.46
C GLU A 88 11.81 1.54 1.22
N VAL A 89 12.37 2.61 0.62
CA VAL A 89 11.84 3.18 -0.64
C VAL A 89 11.94 2.18 -1.79
N MET A 90 13.08 1.49 -1.91
CA MET A 90 13.28 0.48 -2.97
C MET A 90 12.28 -0.67 -2.81
N ASN A 91 12.14 -1.19 -1.60
CA ASN A 91 11.23 -2.28 -1.28
C ASN A 91 9.76 -1.88 -1.52
N ALA A 92 9.37 -0.68 -1.08
CA ALA A 92 8.03 -0.15 -1.34
C ALA A 92 7.76 -0.05 -2.85
N ASN A 93 8.70 0.48 -3.63
CA ASN A 93 8.54 0.55 -5.08
C ASN A 93 8.35 -0.83 -5.73
N GLU A 94 9.12 -1.84 -5.30
CA GLU A 94 8.96 -3.22 -5.78
C GLU A 94 7.59 -3.80 -5.41
N ALA A 95 7.11 -3.59 -4.19
CA ALA A 95 5.78 -4.01 -3.77
C ALA A 95 4.68 -3.35 -4.61
N TYR A 96 4.82 -2.05 -4.91
CA TYR A 96 3.88 -1.34 -5.79
C TYR A 96 3.92 -1.81 -7.25
N ASN A 97 5.04 -2.34 -7.73
CA ASN A 97 5.13 -2.89 -9.09
C ASN A 97 4.21 -4.08 -9.29
N ILE A 98 4.04 -4.91 -8.26
CA ILE A 98 3.19 -6.12 -8.31
C ILE A 98 1.81 -5.94 -7.67
N LEU A 99 1.45 -4.72 -7.23
CA LEU A 99 0.23 -4.47 -6.45
C LEU A 99 -1.03 -5.05 -7.09
N PHE A 100 -1.16 -4.93 -8.42
CA PHE A 100 -2.34 -5.42 -9.16
C PHE A 100 -2.31 -6.93 -9.45
N GLU A 101 -1.21 -7.62 -9.11
CA GLU A 101 -1.11 -9.08 -9.19
C GLU A 101 -1.55 -9.74 -7.89
N LEU A 102 -1.66 -8.96 -6.81
CA LEU A 102 -1.98 -9.46 -5.47
C LEU A 102 -3.49 -9.52 -5.25
N ASP A 103 -3.95 -10.62 -4.72
CA ASP A 103 -5.33 -10.80 -4.25
C ASP A 103 -5.40 -10.50 -2.75
N PRO A 104 -6.10 -9.43 -2.32
CA PRO A 104 -6.16 -9.02 -0.91
C PRO A 104 -6.87 -10.05 -0.01
N TYR A 105 -7.55 -11.02 -0.58
CA TYR A 105 -8.24 -12.09 0.15
C TYR A 105 -7.40 -13.37 0.29
N LYS A 106 -6.16 -13.38 -0.25
CA LYS A 106 -5.23 -14.50 -0.14
C LYS A 106 -4.12 -14.21 0.84
N GLU A 107 -4.00 -15.05 1.85
CA GLU A 107 -2.92 -14.97 2.84
C GLU A 107 -1.53 -15.05 2.20
N GLU A 108 -1.36 -15.91 1.19
CA GLU A 108 -0.10 -16.06 0.47
C GLU A 108 0.36 -14.74 -0.19
N ASP A 109 -0.58 -13.97 -0.74
CA ASP A 109 -0.30 -12.69 -1.37
C ASP A 109 -0.01 -11.59 -0.34
N LEU A 110 -0.66 -11.62 0.83
CA LEU A 110 -0.31 -10.77 1.96
C LEU A 110 1.14 -11.03 2.41
N LEU A 111 1.51 -12.30 2.60
CA LEU A 111 2.86 -12.67 2.98
C LEU A 111 3.88 -12.36 1.89
N ARG A 112 3.51 -12.45 0.62
CA ARG A 112 4.34 -12.04 -0.52
C ARG A 112 4.59 -10.53 -0.49
N ALA A 113 3.56 -9.71 -0.26
CA ALA A 113 3.70 -8.27 -0.12
C ALA A 113 4.60 -7.90 1.07
N HIS A 114 4.38 -8.50 2.24
CA HIS A 114 5.21 -8.31 3.42
C HIS A 114 6.66 -8.69 3.16
N ARG A 115 6.92 -9.80 2.46
CA ARG A 115 8.28 -10.21 2.10
C ARG A 115 8.99 -9.15 1.28
N LEU A 116 8.35 -8.58 0.27
CA LEU A 116 8.93 -7.51 -0.55
C LEU A 116 9.21 -6.27 0.27
N MET A 117 8.24 -5.81 1.04
CA MET A 117 8.37 -4.60 1.87
C MET A 117 9.50 -4.71 2.90
N MET A 118 9.73 -5.90 3.47
CA MET A 118 10.66 -6.13 4.57
C MET A 118 11.97 -6.79 4.15
N THR A 119 12.22 -6.92 2.83
CA THR A 119 13.46 -7.53 2.31
C THR A 119 14.69 -6.78 2.85
N ASN A 120 15.60 -7.52 3.51
CA ASN A 120 16.84 -7.02 4.13
C ASN A 120 16.63 -5.97 5.25
N LEU A 121 15.40 -5.65 5.65
CA LEU A 121 15.09 -4.79 6.79
C LEU A 121 14.91 -5.62 8.07
N VAL A 122 14.26 -6.76 7.96
CA VAL A 122 14.05 -7.69 9.09
C VAL A 122 14.45 -9.12 8.73
N LYS A 123 14.78 -9.91 9.74
CA LYS A 123 15.17 -11.32 9.54
C LYS A 123 13.98 -12.20 9.13
N GLU A 124 12.83 -12.00 9.77
CA GLU A 124 11.60 -12.74 9.52
C GLU A 124 10.70 -11.91 8.60
N ASN A 125 10.81 -12.11 7.29
CA ASN A 125 9.98 -11.44 6.32
C ASN A 125 9.10 -12.45 5.54
N GLY A 126 7.88 -12.05 5.22
CA GLY A 126 6.93 -12.89 4.50
C GLY A 126 6.42 -14.10 5.31
N ILE A 127 6.50 -14.02 6.63
CA ILE A 127 5.97 -14.98 7.58
C ILE A 127 5.35 -14.25 8.77
N TYR A 128 4.48 -14.91 9.51
CA TYR A 128 4.01 -14.41 10.80
C TYR A 128 5.12 -14.53 11.85
N ARG A 129 5.16 -13.58 12.77
CA ARG A 129 6.11 -13.57 13.87
C ARG A 129 5.89 -14.78 14.76
N SER A 130 7.00 -15.36 15.24
CA SER A 130 6.99 -16.41 16.25
C SER A 130 6.97 -15.86 17.67
N ASP A 131 7.44 -14.62 17.87
CA ASP A 131 7.57 -13.99 19.18
C ASP A 131 6.38 -13.08 19.50
N GLY A 132 6.04 -12.98 20.80
CA GLY A 132 5.03 -12.08 21.30
C GLY A 132 5.44 -10.61 21.11
N VAL A 133 4.47 -9.74 20.82
CA VAL A 133 4.66 -8.29 20.70
C VAL A 133 3.74 -7.60 21.68
N GLY A 134 4.29 -6.64 22.43
CA GLY A 134 3.53 -5.75 23.30
C GLY A 134 3.79 -4.30 22.92
N VAL A 135 2.81 -3.45 23.17
CA VAL A 135 3.00 -2.00 23.24
C VAL A 135 3.35 -1.69 24.69
N PHE A 136 4.53 -1.13 24.91
CA PHE A 136 5.00 -0.71 26.23
C PHE A 136 4.94 0.81 26.25
N ASP A 137 4.22 1.36 27.23
CA ASP A 137 4.17 2.81 27.53
C ASP A 137 5.44 3.23 28.27
#